data_0b49c28d756444fa5e92e78c31782dea
#
_entry.id   0b49c28d756444fa5e92e78c31782dea
#
_cell.length_a   1.000
_cell.length_b   1.000
_cell.length_c   1.000
_cell.angle_alpha   90.00
_cell.angle_beta   90.00
_cell.angle_gamma   90.00
#
_symmetry.space_group_name_H-M   'P 1'
#
loop_
_entity.id
_entity.type
_entity.pdbx_description
1 polymer ?
#
loop_
_entity_poly.entity_id
_entity_poly.type
_entity_poly.pdbx_seq_one_letter_code
_entity_poly.pdbx_strand_id
1 'polypeptide(L)'
;CSGLVPAEKLGESAYPLYDAALATGKLYVIIALFVGTIMACLASANGCINDASRAWFAMSRDGLIPPIFAKTHPKYKTPYRATVFLLPISMAFAFTGMLDQVVTFSIFSALMVYVLTVIMMFRFRKMYPLGTIERGYVAPIHPVPALIAAVLIGMTLLGMYLGYWINILGGVAFYFLASVWFLKRRL
;
A
#
# COMPACT_ATOMS: atom_id res chain seq x y z
N CYS A 1 -13.92 20.11 -6.48
CA CYS A 1 -13.00 21.18 -6.06
C CYS A 1 -12.72 22.15 -7.21
N SER A 2 -12.34 21.69 -8.40
CA SER A 2 -11.98 22.52 -9.57
C SER A 2 -13.09 23.42 -10.12
N GLY A 3 -14.35 23.22 -9.73
CA GLY A 3 -15.46 24.11 -10.09
C GLY A 3 -15.67 25.29 -9.13
N LEU A 4 -15.01 25.27 -7.96
CA LEU A 4 -15.18 26.28 -6.90
C LEU A 4 -13.95 27.19 -6.78
N VAL A 5 -12.75 26.65 -7.05
CA VAL A 5 -11.48 27.35 -6.93
C VAL A 5 -10.64 27.08 -8.18
N PRO A 6 -9.91 28.06 -8.72
CA PRO A 6 -9.01 27.88 -9.85
C PRO A 6 -7.95 26.79 -9.59
N ALA A 7 -7.66 25.98 -10.60
CA ALA A 7 -6.75 24.84 -10.48
C ALA A 7 -5.33 25.25 -10.01
N GLU A 8 -4.87 26.43 -10.43
CA GLU A 8 -3.57 26.98 -10.03
C GLU A 8 -3.46 27.18 -8.51
N LYS A 9 -4.49 27.77 -7.90
CA LYS A 9 -4.53 27.96 -6.43
C LYS A 9 -4.63 26.64 -5.66
N LEU A 10 -5.33 25.64 -6.22
CA LEU A 10 -5.43 24.31 -5.61
C LEU A 10 -4.10 23.56 -5.69
N GLY A 11 -3.31 23.76 -6.75
CA GLY A 11 -2.01 23.11 -6.91
C GLY A 11 -0.93 23.62 -5.96
N GLU A 12 -1.03 24.88 -5.53
CA GLU A 12 -0.11 25.51 -4.58
C GLU A 12 -0.53 25.34 -3.11
N SER A 13 -1.77 24.93 -2.88
CA SER A 13 -2.32 24.79 -1.53
C SER A 13 -1.86 23.51 -0.84
N ALA A 14 -1.46 23.63 0.42
CA ALA A 14 -1.20 22.48 1.31
C ALA A 14 -2.48 21.71 1.67
N TYR A 15 -3.65 22.37 1.58
CA TYR A 15 -4.96 21.78 1.97
C TYR A 15 -6.05 22.06 0.93
N PRO A 16 -5.96 21.50 -0.28
CA PRO A 16 -6.86 21.85 -1.39
C PRO A 16 -8.35 21.63 -1.10
N LEU A 17 -8.68 20.59 -0.37
CA LEU A 17 -10.06 20.27 0.01
C LEU A 17 -10.64 21.28 1.01
N TYR A 18 -9.81 21.74 1.93
CA TYR A 18 -10.22 22.74 2.92
C TYR A 18 -10.45 24.10 2.27
N ASP A 19 -9.57 24.52 1.37
CA ASP A 19 -9.73 25.77 0.63
C ASP A 19 -10.96 25.75 -0.27
N ALA A 20 -11.26 24.62 -0.89
CA ALA A 20 -12.49 24.44 -1.66
C ALA A 20 -13.75 24.52 -0.77
N ALA A 21 -13.68 24.00 0.46
CA ALA A 21 -14.78 24.10 1.43
C ALA A 21 -14.97 25.54 1.91
N LEU A 22 -13.90 26.27 2.18
CA LEU A 22 -13.93 27.71 2.53
C LEU A 22 -14.57 28.53 1.42
N ALA A 23 -14.27 28.24 0.17
CA ALA A 23 -14.83 28.93 -0.99
C ALA A 23 -16.38 28.78 -1.11
N THR A 24 -16.97 27.77 -0.46
CA THR A 24 -18.45 27.64 -0.41
C THR A 24 -19.10 28.66 0.53
N GLY A 25 -18.36 29.24 1.47
CA GLY A 25 -18.87 30.16 2.49
C GLY A 25 -19.84 29.55 3.50
N LYS A 26 -20.01 28.21 3.50
CA LYS A 26 -21.00 27.52 4.31
C LYS A 26 -20.34 26.75 5.44
N LEU A 27 -20.53 27.17 6.68
CA LEU A 27 -19.92 26.59 7.87
C LEU A 27 -20.19 25.09 8.02
N TYR A 28 -21.41 24.64 7.72
CA TYR A 28 -21.77 23.22 7.81
C TYR A 28 -20.96 22.34 6.84
N VAL A 29 -20.56 22.85 5.66
CA VAL A 29 -19.72 22.13 4.71
C VAL A 29 -18.31 21.96 5.27
N ILE A 30 -17.78 22.99 5.89
CA ILE A 30 -16.44 22.96 6.51
C ILE A 30 -16.41 21.97 7.67
N ILE A 31 -17.43 21.99 8.54
CA ILE A 31 -17.54 21.06 9.67
C ILE A 31 -17.68 19.62 9.16
N ALA A 32 -18.57 19.39 8.19
CA ALA A 32 -18.79 18.06 7.63
C ALA A 32 -17.50 17.51 6.97
N LEU A 33 -16.76 18.35 6.23
CA LEU A 33 -15.48 17.98 5.65
C LEU A 33 -14.45 17.61 6.73
N PHE A 34 -14.34 18.42 7.77
CA PHE A 34 -13.38 18.21 8.86
C PHE A 34 -13.65 16.88 9.59
N VAL A 35 -14.90 16.66 10.01
CA VAL A 35 -15.31 15.40 10.66
C VAL A 35 -15.11 14.21 9.73
N GLY A 36 -15.52 14.34 8.45
CA GLY A 36 -15.34 13.28 7.46
C GLY A 36 -13.87 12.92 7.24
N THR A 37 -13.00 13.92 7.17
CA THR A 37 -11.55 13.71 7.03
C THR A 37 -10.95 12.99 8.24
N ILE A 38 -11.31 13.39 9.46
CA ILE A 38 -10.84 12.70 10.67
C ILE A 38 -11.29 11.23 10.66
N MET A 39 -12.58 10.98 10.37
CA MET A 39 -13.10 9.61 10.32
C MET A 39 -12.44 8.77 9.24
N ALA A 40 -12.18 9.33 8.06
CA ALA A 40 -11.49 8.67 6.96
C ALA A 40 -10.04 8.32 7.34
N CYS A 41 -9.31 9.24 7.98
CA CYS A 41 -7.96 8.99 8.46
C CYS A 41 -7.92 7.87 9.50
N LEU A 42 -8.85 7.88 10.48
CA LEU A 42 -8.94 6.82 11.49
C LEU A 42 -9.26 5.46 10.88
N ALA A 43 -10.21 5.41 9.95
CA ALA A 43 -10.59 4.18 9.25
C ALA A 43 -9.42 3.63 8.42
N SER A 44 -8.71 4.50 7.69
CA SER A 44 -7.54 4.12 6.88
C SER A 44 -6.40 3.61 7.77
N ALA A 45 -6.07 4.31 8.85
CA ALA A 45 -5.04 3.89 9.78
C ALA A 45 -5.34 2.53 10.40
N ASN A 46 -6.58 2.30 10.82
CA ASN A 46 -7.02 1.02 11.36
C ASN A 46 -6.90 -0.12 10.32
N GLY A 47 -7.28 0.13 9.07
CA GLY A 47 -7.13 -0.83 7.97
C GLY A 47 -5.66 -1.19 7.74
N CYS A 48 -4.79 -0.19 7.60
CA CYS A 48 -3.35 -0.40 7.37
C CYS A 48 -2.67 -1.18 8.51
N ILE A 49 -2.98 -0.86 9.77
CA ILE A 49 -2.43 -1.57 10.94
C ILE A 49 -2.89 -3.02 10.95
N ASN A 50 -4.16 -3.27 10.66
CA ASN A 50 -4.72 -4.63 10.62
C ASN A 50 -4.04 -5.47 9.53
N ASP A 51 -3.89 -4.94 8.32
CA ASP A 51 -3.27 -5.65 7.21
C ASP A 51 -1.78 -5.89 7.45
N ALA A 52 -1.04 -4.86 7.92
CA ALA A 52 0.36 -4.99 8.27
C ALA A 52 0.58 -6.04 9.38
N SER A 53 -0.23 -6.01 10.44
CA SER A 53 -0.09 -6.96 11.55
C SER A 53 -0.34 -8.41 11.12
N ARG A 54 -1.27 -8.64 10.21
CA ARG A 54 -1.54 -9.97 9.62
C ARG A 54 -0.41 -10.43 8.70
N ALA A 55 0.16 -9.53 7.91
CA ALA A 55 1.33 -9.84 7.08
C ALA A 55 2.53 -10.24 7.94
N TRP A 56 2.82 -9.50 9.02
CA TRP A 56 3.87 -9.84 9.97
C TRP A 56 3.62 -11.19 10.66
N PHE A 57 2.38 -11.46 11.06
CA PHE A 57 2.01 -12.75 11.62
C PHE A 57 2.25 -13.90 10.62
N ALA A 58 1.83 -13.74 9.37
CA ALA A 58 2.03 -14.75 8.33
C ALA A 58 3.52 -15.02 8.07
N MET A 59 4.33 -13.96 7.91
CA MET A 59 5.78 -14.09 7.75
C MET A 59 6.45 -14.77 8.95
N SER A 60 6.00 -14.49 10.16
CA SER A 60 6.52 -15.13 11.38
C SER A 60 6.15 -16.60 11.44
N ARG A 61 4.92 -16.95 11.09
CA ARG A 61 4.47 -18.35 11.01
C ARG A 61 5.27 -19.14 9.98
N ASP A 62 5.60 -18.52 8.86
CA ASP A 62 6.36 -19.14 7.77
C ASP A 62 7.89 -19.11 8.02
N GLY A 63 8.33 -18.66 9.21
CA GLY A 63 9.73 -18.67 9.63
C GLY A 63 10.62 -17.60 8.99
N LEU A 64 10.04 -16.60 8.32
CA LEU A 64 10.78 -15.52 7.65
C LEU A 64 11.28 -14.46 8.63
N ILE A 65 10.53 -14.22 9.71
CA ILE A 65 10.86 -13.30 10.80
C ILE A 65 10.75 -14.00 12.15
N PRO A 66 11.24 -13.41 13.26
CA PRO A 66 11.24 -14.06 14.56
C PRO A 66 9.85 -14.58 15.00
N PRO A 67 9.77 -15.77 15.62
CA PRO A 67 8.50 -16.43 15.97
C PRO A 67 7.69 -15.71 17.05
N ILE A 68 8.24 -14.67 17.65
CA ILE A 68 7.56 -13.83 18.63
C ILE A 68 6.28 -13.17 18.08
N PHE A 69 6.26 -12.87 16.77
CA PHE A 69 5.12 -12.25 16.09
C PHE A 69 4.04 -13.25 15.66
N ALA A 70 4.31 -14.55 15.70
CA ALA A 70 3.32 -15.60 15.43
C ALA A 70 2.35 -15.85 16.59
N LYS A 71 2.51 -15.14 17.73
CA LYS A 71 1.61 -15.30 18.88
C LYS A 71 0.36 -14.45 18.73
N THR A 72 -0.79 -15.13 18.87
CA THR A 72 -2.11 -14.48 18.88
C THR A 72 -2.61 -14.25 20.30
N HIS A 73 -3.49 -13.26 20.46
CA HIS A 73 -4.13 -13.01 21.74
C HIS A 73 -5.11 -14.16 22.09
N PRO A 74 -5.09 -14.70 23.33
CA PRO A 74 -5.90 -15.88 23.69
C PRO A 74 -7.40 -15.67 23.47
N LYS A 75 -7.92 -14.50 23.85
CA LYS A 75 -9.35 -14.15 23.78
C LYS A 75 -9.76 -13.64 22.39
N TYR A 76 -9.01 -12.70 21.83
CA TYR A 76 -9.40 -11.98 20.58
C TYR A 76 -8.85 -12.63 19.31
N LYS A 77 -7.95 -13.61 19.42
CA LYS A 77 -7.32 -14.31 18.29
C LYS A 77 -6.61 -13.38 17.27
N THR A 78 -6.24 -12.17 17.70
CA THR A 78 -5.54 -11.16 16.90
C THR A 78 -4.03 -11.23 17.14
N PRO A 79 -3.18 -10.85 16.16
CA PRO A 79 -1.72 -10.84 16.29
C PRO A 79 -1.24 -9.61 17.07
N TYR A 80 -1.58 -9.51 18.36
CA TYR A 80 -1.37 -8.32 19.20
C TYR A 80 0.09 -7.87 19.26
N ARG A 81 1.05 -8.82 19.24
CA ARG A 81 2.49 -8.48 19.30
C ARG A 81 2.96 -7.76 18.05
N ALA A 82 2.50 -8.20 16.88
CA ALA A 82 2.77 -7.51 15.63
C ALA A 82 2.15 -6.11 15.62
N THR A 83 0.90 -5.98 16.07
CA THR A 83 0.20 -4.70 16.18
C THR A 83 0.94 -3.71 17.10
N VAL A 84 1.31 -4.15 18.32
CA VAL A 84 2.03 -3.30 19.28
C VAL A 84 3.41 -2.90 18.77
N PHE A 85 4.10 -3.78 18.03
CA PHE A 85 5.40 -3.48 17.44
C PHE A 85 5.33 -2.44 16.33
N LEU A 86 4.26 -2.43 15.55
CA LEU A 86 4.08 -1.45 14.46
C LEU A 86 3.75 -0.04 14.93
N LEU A 87 3.14 0.11 16.13
CA LEU A 87 2.75 1.41 16.68
C LEU A 87 3.93 2.39 16.83
N PRO A 88 5.03 2.07 17.54
CA PRO A 88 6.14 3.01 17.68
C PRO A 88 6.82 3.35 16.36
N ILE A 89 6.85 2.42 15.41
CA ILE A 89 7.40 2.66 14.07
C ILE A 89 6.54 3.69 13.33
N SER A 90 5.22 3.49 13.30
CA SER A 90 4.31 4.42 12.63
C SER A 90 4.31 5.81 13.28
N MET A 91 4.39 5.88 14.62
CA MET A 91 4.52 7.14 15.35
C MET A 91 5.84 7.85 15.02
N ALA A 92 6.96 7.13 14.98
CA ALA A 92 8.26 7.72 14.64
C ALA A 92 8.20 8.36 13.24
N PHE A 93 7.65 7.67 12.24
CA PHE A 93 7.49 8.24 10.90
C PHE A 93 6.55 9.44 10.86
N ALA A 94 5.47 9.44 11.64
CA ALA A 94 4.55 10.57 11.73
C ALA A 94 5.23 11.86 12.24
N PHE A 95 6.19 11.73 13.16
CA PHE A 95 6.93 12.89 13.70
C PHE A 95 8.04 13.39 12.78
N THR A 96 8.50 12.62 11.81
CA THR A 96 9.58 13.06 10.89
C THR A 96 9.12 14.10 9.88
N GLY A 97 7.82 14.26 9.65
CA GLY A 97 7.27 15.12 8.59
C GLY A 97 7.54 14.62 7.17
N MET A 98 8.12 13.44 7.01
CA MET A 98 8.47 12.84 5.70
C MET A 98 7.28 12.10 5.05
N LEU A 99 6.10 12.74 5.08
CA LEU A 99 4.86 12.11 4.61
C LEU A 99 4.95 11.70 3.13
N ASP A 100 5.45 12.60 2.27
CA ASP A 100 5.55 12.34 0.83
C ASP A 100 6.46 11.16 0.50
N GLN A 101 7.59 11.04 1.20
CA GLN A 101 8.53 9.94 1.01
C GLN A 101 7.93 8.62 1.45
N VAL A 102 7.23 8.60 2.61
CA VAL A 102 6.57 7.40 3.13
C VAL A 102 5.45 6.95 2.20
N VAL A 103 4.62 7.88 1.72
CA VAL A 103 3.52 7.59 0.78
C VAL A 103 4.09 7.07 -0.55
N THR A 104 5.09 7.75 -1.11
CA THR A 104 5.73 7.33 -2.37
C THR A 104 6.36 5.95 -2.25
N PHE A 105 7.06 5.66 -1.16
CA PHE A 105 7.62 4.32 -0.90
C PHE A 105 6.53 3.25 -0.76
N SER A 106 5.41 3.57 -0.11
CA SER A 106 4.28 2.66 0.03
C SER A 106 3.64 2.32 -1.32
N ILE A 107 3.44 3.33 -2.18
CA ILE A 107 2.90 3.14 -3.53
C ILE A 107 3.86 2.30 -4.37
N PHE A 108 5.16 2.59 -4.33
CA PHE A 108 6.17 1.80 -5.03
C PHE A 108 6.15 0.33 -4.58
N SER A 109 6.06 0.09 -3.27
CA SER A 109 5.99 -1.26 -2.71
C SER A 109 4.75 -2.02 -3.17
N ALA A 110 3.60 -1.36 -3.20
CA ALA A 110 2.35 -1.95 -3.72
C ALA A 110 2.47 -2.30 -5.21
N LEU A 111 3.05 -1.42 -6.03
CA LEU A 111 3.28 -1.67 -7.45
C LEU A 111 4.21 -2.86 -7.68
N MET A 112 5.26 -3.02 -6.86
CA MET A 112 6.14 -4.21 -6.94
C MET A 112 5.37 -5.50 -6.66
N VAL A 113 4.48 -5.52 -5.67
CA VAL A 113 3.62 -6.68 -5.40
C VAL A 113 2.69 -6.96 -6.57
N TYR A 114 2.12 -5.93 -7.21
CA TYR A 114 1.26 -6.12 -8.39
C TYR A 114 2.03 -6.65 -9.58
N VAL A 115 3.24 -6.18 -9.86
CA VAL A 115 4.12 -6.74 -10.90
C VAL A 115 4.36 -8.22 -10.65
N LEU A 116 4.76 -8.59 -9.42
CA LEU A 116 4.98 -9.98 -9.06
C LEU A 116 3.72 -10.83 -9.21
N THR A 117 2.56 -10.29 -8.83
CA THR A 117 1.27 -10.98 -8.96
C THR A 117 0.95 -11.28 -10.43
N VAL A 118 1.16 -10.32 -11.34
CA VAL A 118 0.95 -10.53 -12.78
C VAL A 118 1.91 -11.60 -13.31
N ILE A 119 3.20 -11.54 -12.95
CA ILE A 119 4.19 -12.54 -13.36
C ILE A 119 3.82 -13.92 -12.83
N MET A 120 3.45 -14.02 -11.55
CA MET A 120 3.04 -15.28 -10.92
C MET A 120 1.80 -15.88 -11.58
N MET A 121 0.83 -15.04 -11.96
CA MET A 121 -0.37 -15.49 -12.66
C MET A 121 -0.04 -16.15 -13.99
N PHE A 122 0.86 -15.57 -14.81
CA PHE A 122 1.29 -16.18 -16.06
C PHE A 122 2.05 -17.49 -15.83
N ARG A 123 2.97 -17.52 -14.85
CA ARG A 123 3.72 -18.73 -14.49
C ARG A 123 2.79 -19.83 -13.97
N PHE A 124 1.85 -19.48 -13.09
CA PHE A 124 0.89 -20.42 -12.54
C PHE A 124 0.03 -21.08 -13.64
N ARG A 125 -0.45 -20.29 -14.60
CA ARG A 125 -1.23 -20.83 -15.71
C ARG A 125 -0.40 -21.71 -16.68
N LYS A 126 0.89 -21.41 -16.81
CA LYS A 126 1.80 -22.25 -17.59
C LYS A 126 2.09 -23.59 -16.89
N MET A 127 2.25 -23.56 -15.56
CA MET A 127 2.51 -24.78 -14.77
C MET A 127 1.27 -25.67 -14.61
N TYR A 128 0.11 -25.03 -14.50
CA TYR A 128 -1.18 -25.70 -14.28
C TYR A 128 -2.17 -25.28 -15.38
N PRO A 129 -2.21 -25.96 -16.54
CA PRO A 129 -3.17 -25.68 -17.60
C PRO A 129 -4.62 -25.83 -17.13
N LEU A 130 -5.57 -25.30 -17.92
CA LEU A 130 -7.00 -25.45 -17.65
C LEU A 130 -7.37 -26.95 -17.68
N GLY A 131 -8.04 -27.42 -16.61
CA GLY A 131 -8.44 -28.82 -16.46
C GLY A 131 -7.55 -29.66 -15.53
N THR A 132 -6.34 -29.20 -15.17
CA THR A 132 -5.44 -29.91 -14.23
C THR A 132 -5.85 -29.75 -12.76
N ILE A 133 -6.51 -28.64 -12.43
CA ILE A 133 -6.95 -28.33 -11.07
C ILE A 133 -8.39 -27.80 -11.15
N GLU A 134 -9.26 -28.25 -10.25
CA GLU A 134 -10.58 -27.66 -10.08
C GLU A 134 -10.45 -26.20 -9.61
N ARG A 135 -10.96 -25.28 -10.43
CA ARG A 135 -10.93 -23.84 -10.14
C ARG A 135 -12.35 -23.37 -9.87
N GLY A 136 -12.58 -22.77 -8.72
CA GLY A 136 -13.87 -22.17 -8.39
C GLY A 136 -14.27 -21.02 -9.30
N TYR A 137 -13.28 -20.38 -9.94
CA TYR A 137 -13.50 -19.30 -10.92
C TYR A 137 -12.43 -19.33 -12.01
N VAL A 138 -12.87 -19.20 -13.26
CA VAL A 138 -11.98 -19.04 -14.42
C VAL A 138 -12.25 -17.67 -15.02
N ALA A 139 -11.26 -16.76 -14.98
CA ALA A 139 -11.40 -15.44 -15.56
C ALA A 139 -11.69 -15.54 -17.06
N PRO A 140 -12.80 -14.91 -17.54
CA PRO A 140 -13.11 -14.87 -18.96
C PRO A 140 -12.05 -14.03 -19.71
N ILE A 141 -11.91 -14.29 -21.00
CA ILE A 141 -11.07 -13.48 -21.92
C ILE A 141 -9.61 -13.35 -21.46
N HIS A 142 -9.06 -14.37 -20.77
CA HIS A 142 -7.63 -14.39 -20.49
C HIS A 142 -6.82 -14.47 -21.81
N PRO A 143 -5.71 -13.70 -21.99
CA PRO A 143 -4.93 -12.95 -20.97
C PRO A 143 -5.28 -11.45 -20.88
N VAL A 144 -6.34 -10.95 -21.50
CA VAL A 144 -6.63 -9.52 -21.66
C VAL A 144 -6.64 -8.73 -20.34
N PRO A 145 -7.33 -9.14 -19.25
CA PRO A 145 -7.34 -8.39 -17.99
C PRO A 145 -5.93 -8.25 -17.38
N ALA A 146 -5.11 -9.26 -17.52
CA ALA A 146 -3.74 -9.25 -17.02
C ALA A 146 -2.82 -8.31 -17.81
N LEU A 147 -3.00 -8.25 -19.14
CA LEU A 147 -2.26 -7.32 -19.99
C LEU A 147 -2.66 -5.88 -19.70
N ILE A 148 -3.96 -5.61 -19.53
CA ILE A 148 -4.44 -4.28 -19.12
C ILE A 148 -3.82 -3.88 -17.78
N ALA A 149 -3.85 -4.77 -16.78
CA ALA A 149 -3.21 -4.53 -15.49
C ALA A 149 -1.71 -4.25 -15.63
N ALA A 150 -0.99 -5.03 -16.44
CA ALA A 150 0.44 -4.83 -16.68
C ALA A 150 0.74 -3.46 -17.32
N VAL A 151 -0.08 -3.03 -18.29
CA VAL A 151 0.05 -1.71 -18.94
C VAL A 151 -0.19 -0.59 -17.92
N LEU A 152 -1.26 -0.67 -17.13
CA LEU A 152 -1.57 0.34 -16.12
C LEU A 152 -0.47 0.44 -15.05
N ILE A 153 0.06 -0.69 -14.59
CA ILE A 153 1.20 -0.72 -13.67
C ILE A 153 2.43 -0.07 -14.30
N GLY A 154 2.73 -0.39 -15.57
CA GLY A 154 3.84 0.18 -16.31
C GLY A 154 3.72 1.70 -16.46
N MET A 155 2.54 2.21 -16.80
CA MET A 155 2.25 3.65 -16.88
C MET A 155 2.44 4.34 -15.52
N THR A 156 1.97 3.72 -14.44
CA THR A 156 2.11 4.28 -13.09
C THR A 156 3.57 4.31 -12.64
N LEU A 157 4.33 3.23 -12.91
CA LEU A 157 5.77 3.19 -12.63
C LEU A 157 6.54 4.25 -13.43
N LEU A 158 6.18 4.46 -14.69
CA LEU A 158 6.78 5.52 -15.52
C LEU A 158 6.48 6.91 -14.95
N GLY A 159 5.23 7.18 -14.56
CA GLY A 159 4.86 8.44 -13.91
C GLY A 159 5.62 8.68 -12.61
N MET A 160 5.77 7.65 -11.78
CA MET A 160 6.59 7.73 -10.58
C MET A 160 8.08 7.99 -10.89
N TYR A 161 8.63 7.33 -11.91
CA TYR A 161 10.02 7.54 -12.32
C TYR A 161 10.28 8.99 -12.74
N LEU A 162 9.37 9.58 -13.49
CA LEU A 162 9.50 10.98 -13.94
C LEU A 162 9.40 12.00 -12.79
N GLY A 163 8.57 11.72 -11.77
CA GLY A 163 8.34 12.64 -10.66
C GLY A 163 9.22 12.39 -9.42
N TYR A 164 9.58 11.13 -9.12
CA TYR A 164 10.16 10.71 -7.84
C TYR A 164 11.31 9.72 -7.99
N TRP A 165 12.16 9.90 -8.99
CA TRP A 165 13.23 8.94 -9.34
C TRP A 165 14.19 8.61 -8.16
N ILE A 166 14.48 9.58 -7.29
CA ILE A 166 15.35 9.39 -6.12
C ILE A 166 14.70 8.40 -5.13
N ASN A 167 13.40 8.53 -4.89
CA ASN A 167 12.66 7.65 -3.98
C ASN A 167 12.56 6.23 -4.54
N ILE A 168 12.47 6.09 -5.86
CA ILE A 168 12.47 4.77 -6.52
C ILE A 168 13.83 4.09 -6.37
N LEU A 169 14.93 4.81 -6.56
CA LEU A 169 16.27 4.25 -6.34
C LEU A 169 16.45 3.76 -4.91
N GLY A 170 15.99 4.54 -3.91
CA GLY A 170 15.96 4.12 -2.51
C GLY A 170 15.13 2.86 -2.29
N GLY A 171 13.97 2.77 -2.90
CA GLY A 171 13.10 1.60 -2.83
C GLY A 171 13.72 0.35 -3.46
N VAL A 172 14.29 0.47 -4.64
CA VAL A 172 15.00 -0.64 -5.32
C VAL A 172 16.19 -1.12 -4.50
N ALA A 173 17.00 -0.19 -3.96
CA ALA A 173 18.13 -0.53 -3.10
C ALA A 173 17.66 -1.27 -1.84
N PHE A 174 16.58 -0.82 -1.20
CA PHE A 174 16.01 -1.48 -0.04
C PHE A 174 15.57 -2.93 -0.36
N TYR A 175 14.84 -3.14 -1.44
CA TYR A 175 14.40 -4.49 -1.84
C TYR A 175 15.56 -5.39 -2.24
N PHE A 176 16.58 -4.84 -2.90
CA PHE A 176 17.78 -5.59 -3.24
C PHE A 176 18.53 -6.04 -1.98
N LEU A 177 18.76 -5.14 -1.03
CA LEU A 177 19.41 -5.47 0.25
C LEU A 177 18.61 -6.50 1.06
N ALA A 178 17.28 -6.32 1.12
CA ALA A 178 16.41 -7.27 1.79
C ALA A 178 16.47 -8.67 1.14
N SER A 179 16.51 -8.73 -0.19
CA SER A 179 16.62 -9.99 -0.94
C SER A 179 17.96 -10.69 -0.70
N VAL A 180 19.08 -9.94 -0.71
CA VAL A 180 20.41 -10.46 -0.42
C VAL A 180 20.49 -10.98 1.01
N TRP A 181 19.96 -10.21 1.98
CA TRP A 181 19.91 -10.63 3.38
C TRP A 181 19.11 -11.93 3.57
N PHE A 182 17.98 -12.03 2.89
CA PHE A 182 17.11 -13.20 2.95
C PHE A 182 17.79 -14.45 2.35
N LEU A 183 18.44 -14.31 1.19
CA LEU A 183 19.19 -15.40 0.55
C LEU A 183 20.33 -15.89 1.45
N LYS A 184 21.10 -14.98 2.07
CA LYS A 184 22.18 -15.31 3.01
C LYS A 184 21.69 -16.08 4.25
N ARG A 185 20.44 -15.90 4.66
CA ARG A 185 19.87 -16.56 5.84
C ARG A 185 19.31 -17.96 5.53
N ARG A 186 19.03 -18.24 4.25
CA ARG A 186 18.54 -19.57 3.81
C ARG A 186 19.65 -20.52 3.36
N LEU A 187 20.84 -20.01 3.04
CA LEU A 187 22.07 -20.78 2.81
C LEU A 187 22.80 -21.05 4.14
#